data_6b3e691519f81ae5c434577b0eab0658
#
_entry.id   6b3e691519f81ae5c434577b0eab0658
#
_cell.length_a   1.000
_cell.length_b   1.000
_cell.length_c   1.000
_cell.angle_alpha   90.00
_cell.angle_beta   90.00
_cell.angle_gamma   90.00
#
_symmetry.space_group_name_H-M   'P 1'
#
loop_
_entity.id
_entity.type
_entity.pdbx_description
1 polymer ?
#
loop_
_entity_poly.entity_id
_entity_poly.type
_entity_poly.pdbx_seq_one_letter_code
_entity_poly.pdbx_strand_id
1 'polypeptide(L)'
;MSMEWYDMIARRNGGYKSRALYTLEGNSAEDIFEERLIKLLPQYTSVLDAGCGHGEFTLKMSEYTDHIMGFDNSEEMIKIAQNSLHSSTITNVEFVCVSTKEKMPFDDKQFGLIYDRRGPTSIIEHGRLLQKGGVMIGIHTDITKVRERLERNAFKEIKIEEYNEALMIFSDEKEFAILSDIPGNPDYTQPEYREQLEVKLKENQVEGRIAVRECKYIWQAIRS
;
A
#
# COMPACT_ATOMS: atom_id res chain seq x y z
N MET A 1 -3.40 10.52 7.01
CA MET A 1 -3.94 9.66 8.07
C MET A 1 -3.01 9.75 9.28
N SER A 2 -3.54 9.72 10.53
CA SER A 2 -2.70 9.76 11.73
C SER A 2 -2.24 8.34 12.12
N MET A 3 -1.14 8.25 12.87
CA MET A 3 -0.64 6.98 13.43
C MET A 3 -1.70 6.31 14.31
N GLU A 4 -2.40 7.08 15.13
CA GLU A 4 -3.48 6.60 16.00
C GLU A 4 -4.60 5.88 15.23
N TRP A 5 -4.89 6.32 14.01
CA TRP A 5 -5.89 5.66 13.16
C TRP A 5 -5.39 4.29 12.70
N TYR A 6 -4.12 4.17 12.29
CA TYR A 6 -3.55 2.88 11.91
C TYR A 6 -3.52 1.89 13.07
N ASP A 7 -3.16 2.36 14.27
CA ASP A 7 -3.18 1.53 15.48
C ASP A 7 -4.60 1.06 15.82
N MET A 8 -5.60 1.94 15.69
CA MET A 8 -7.00 1.58 15.89
C MET A 8 -7.45 0.51 14.87
N ILE A 9 -7.13 0.68 13.58
CA ILE A 9 -7.47 -0.29 12.54
C ILE A 9 -6.75 -1.63 12.78
N ALA A 10 -5.48 -1.60 13.15
CA ALA A 10 -4.72 -2.79 13.51
C ALA A 10 -5.42 -3.61 14.60
N ARG A 11 -5.81 -2.95 15.69
CA ARG A 11 -6.52 -3.60 16.81
C ARG A 11 -7.90 -4.11 16.43
N ARG A 12 -8.67 -3.31 15.65
CA ARG A 12 -10.05 -3.64 15.26
C ARG A 12 -10.14 -4.77 14.24
N ASN A 13 -9.25 -4.78 13.25
CA ASN A 13 -9.35 -5.64 12.07
C ASN A 13 -8.24 -6.71 12.00
N GLY A 14 -7.32 -6.76 12.96
CA GLY A 14 -6.17 -7.65 12.92
C GLY A 14 -5.17 -7.30 11.82
N GLY A 15 -5.08 -6.01 11.45
CA GLY A 15 -4.20 -5.49 10.42
C GLY A 15 -4.88 -4.43 9.55
N TYR A 16 -4.18 -3.93 8.54
CA TYR A 16 -4.73 -2.98 7.57
C TYR A 16 -5.57 -3.71 6.52
N LYS A 17 -6.77 -4.11 6.92
CA LYS A 17 -7.72 -4.87 6.10
C LYS A 17 -9.06 -4.17 6.04
N SER A 18 -9.69 -4.12 4.86
CA SER A 18 -11.10 -3.76 4.75
C SER A 18 -11.97 -4.86 5.34
N ARG A 19 -13.07 -4.47 5.96
CA ARG A 19 -14.11 -5.40 6.41
C ARG A 19 -15.23 -5.57 5.37
N ALA A 20 -15.26 -4.68 4.37
CA ALA A 20 -16.24 -4.76 3.29
C ALA A 20 -15.96 -5.95 2.39
N LEU A 21 -17.02 -6.67 2.04
CA LEU A 21 -16.97 -7.75 1.07
C LEU A 21 -17.36 -7.21 -0.30
N TYR A 22 -16.53 -7.47 -1.29
CA TYR A 22 -16.79 -7.10 -2.69
C TYR A 22 -16.13 -8.11 -3.62
N THR A 23 -16.59 -8.17 -4.85
CA THR A 23 -15.92 -8.88 -5.94
C THR A 23 -15.24 -7.88 -6.86
N LEU A 24 -14.09 -8.26 -7.41
CA LEU A 24 -13.39 -7.47 -8.41
C LEU A 24 -13.74 -7.98 -9.82
N GLU A 25 -14.16 -7.08 -10.69
CA GLU A 25 -14.31 -7.32 -12.13
C GLU A 25 -13.28 -6.47 -12.89
N GLY A 26 -12.59 -7.08 -13.87
CA GLY A 26 -11.51 -6.44 -14.60
C GLY A 26 -10.12 -6.66 -13.97
N ASN A 27 -9.11 -6.03 -14.57
CA ASN A 27 -7.72 -6.15 -14.13
C ASN A 27 -7.42 -5.13 -13.03
N SER A 28 -7.27 -5.60 -11.80
CA SER A 28 -6.92 -4.74 -10.67
C SER A 28 -5.49 -4.20 -10.79
N ALA A 29 -5.33 -2.93 -10.48
CA ALA A 29 -4.01 -2.31 -10.38
C ALA A 29 -3.13 -2.98 -9.31
N GLU A 30 -3.72 -3.52 -8.25
CA GLU A 30 -2.99 -4.26 -7.20
C GLU A 30 -2.39 -5.55 -7.75
N ASP A 31 -3.15 -6.31 -8.55
CA ASP A 31 -2.67 -7.56 -9.15
C ASP A 31 -1.56 -7.28 -10.18
N ILE A 32 -1.72 -6.24 -11.00
CA ILE A 32 -0.69 -5.80 -11.95
C ILE A 32 0.58 -5.35 -11.22
N PHE A 33 0.44 -4.60 -10.11
CA PHE A 33 1.58 -4.19 -9.29
C PHE A 33 2.30 -5.40 -8.71
N GLU A 34 1.56 -6.35 -8.15
CA GLU A 34 2.11 -7.58 -7.59
C GLU A 34 2.87 -8.40 -8.64
N GLU A 35 2.28 -8.62 -9.83
CA GLU A 35 2.95 -9.32 -10.92
C GLU A 35 4.26 -8.63 -11.36
N ARG A 36 4.28 -7.30 -11.41
CA ARG A 36 5.49 -6.53 -11.73
C ARG A 36 6.55 -6.69 -10.64
N LEU A 37 6.13 -6.61 -9.39
CA LEU A 37 7.02 -6.76 -8.26
C LEU A 37 7.64 -8.15 -8.21
N ILE A 38 6.87 -9.22 -8.41
CA ILE A 38 7.35 -10.61 -8.50
C ILE A 38 8.42 -10.76 -9.59
N LYS A 39 8.27 -10.08 -10.73
CA LYS A 39 9.27 -10.12 -11.82
C LYS A 39 10.54 -9.32 -11.50
N LEU A 40 10.45 -8.31 -10.65
CA LEU A 40 11.59 -7.48 -10.24
C LEU A 40 12.38 -8.10 -9.09
N LEU A 41 11.71 -8.65 -8.09
CA LEU A 41 12.31 -9.13 -6.84
C LEU A 41 13.53 -10.05 -7.04
N PRO A 42 13.51 -11.05 -7.94
CA PRO A 42 14.66 -11.96 -8.12
C PRO A 42 15.93 -11.31 -8.64
N GLN A 43 15.85 -10.04 -9.07
CA GLN A 43 17.02 -9.29 -9.57
C GLN A 43 17.75 -8.56 -8.44
N TYR A 44 17.23 -8.59 -7.20
CA TYR A 44 17.76 -7.81 -6.08
C TYR A 44 17.92 -8.68 -4.83
N THR A 45 19.10 -8.64 -4.24
CA THR A 45 19.43 -9.40 -3.02
C THR A 45 18.95 -8.73 -1.74
N SER A 46 18.70 -7.42 -1.77
CA SER A 46 18.22 -6.64 -0.61
C SER A 46 17.11 -5.70 -1.04
N VAL A 47 15.96 -5.84 -0.40
CA VAL A 47 14.71 -5.16 -0.75
C VAL A 47 14.11 -4.48 0.48
N LEU A 48 13.51 -3.30 0.30
CA LEU A 48 12.77 -2.59 1.34
C LEU A 48 11.30 -2.47 0.97
N ASP A 49 10.43 -2.92 1.87
CA ASP A 49 8.97 -2.67 1.84
C ASP A 49 8.66 -1.42 2.67
N ALA A 50 8.27 -0.35 2.00
CA ALA A 50 8.02 0.94 2.62
C ALA A 50 6.55 1.09 3.03
N GLY A 51 6.28 1.02 4.34
CA GLY A 51 4.91 1.01 4.87
C GLY A 51 4.30 -0.39 4.80
N CYS A 52 5.01 -1.38 5.35
CA CYS A 52 4.64 -2.80 5.27
C CYS A 52 3.34 -3.16 6.02
N GLY A 53 2.82 -2.25 6.85
CA GLY A 53 1.65 -2.50 7.68
C GLY A 53 1.82 -3.73 8.56
N HIS A 54 0.84 -4.64 8.53
CA HIS A 54 0.85 -5.90 9.30
C HIS A 54 1.68 -7.04 8.66
N GLY A 55 2.47 -6.75 7.63
CA GLY A 55 3.50 -7.62 7.08
C GLY A 55 3.03 -8.75 6.15
N GLU A 56 1.72 -8.96 5.96
CA GLU A 56 1.21 -10.07 5.14
C GLU A 56 1.75 -10.05 3.70
N PHE A 57 1.78 -8.88 3.08
CA PHE A 57 2.31 -8.73 1.72
C PHE A 57 3.84 -8.90 1.67
N THR A 58 4.56 -8.38 2.66
CA THR A 58 6.01 -8.56 2.80
C THR A 58 6.37 -10.04 2.89
N LEU A 59 5.66 -10.81 3.75
CA LEU A 59 5.85 -12.26 3.90
C LEU A 59 5.58 -13.01 2.59
N LYS A 60 4.54 -12.61 1.85
CA LYS A 60 4.24 -13.18 0.52
C LYS A 60 5.37 -12.89 -0.48
N MET A 61 5.90 -11.67 -0.50
CA MET A 61 6.96 -11.26 -1.44
C MET A 61 8.33 -11.85 -1.09
N SER A 62 8.54 -12.30 0.14
CA SER A 62 9.81 -12.88 0.58
C SER A 62 10.20 -14.18 -0.16
N GLU A 63 9.22 -14.85 -0.79
CA GLU A 63 9.46 -16.03 -1.62
C GLU A 63 10.29 -15.73 -2.89
N TYR A 64 10.37 -14.46 -3.29
CA TYR A 64 10.95 -14.04 -4.57
C TYR A 64 12.27 -13.27 -4.43
N THR A 65 12.83 -13.14 -3.22
CA THR A 65 14.07 -12.41 -2.99
C THR A 65 14.89 -13.03 -1.85
N ASP A 66 16.20 -12.78 -1.83
CA ASP A 66 17.10 -13.31 -0.80
C ASP A 66 16.84 -12.68 0.58
N HIS A 67 16.57 -11.37 0.64
CA HIS A 67 16.34 -10.66 1.89
C HIS A 67 15.40 -9.47 1.68
N ILE A 68 14.42 -9.33 2.58
CA ILE A 68 13.48 -8.23 2.58
C ILE A 68 13.31 -7.64 3.98
N MET A 69 13.39 -6.32 4.07
CA MET A 69 13.05 -5.57 5.28
C MET A 69 11.75 -4.81 5.06
N GLY A 70 10.82 -4.92 6.02
CA GLY A 70 9.60 -4.11 6.05
C GLY A 70 9.68 -3.07 7.17
N PHE A 71 9.24 -1.86 6.90
CA PHE A 71 9.03 -0.88 7.97
C PHE A 71 7.62 -0.29 7.95
N ASP A 72 7.14 0.04 9.13
CA ASP A 72 5.92 0.83 9.33
C ASP A 72 6.10 1.74 10.54
N ASN A 73 5.33 2.81 10.63
CA ASN A 73 5.38 3.73 11.77
C ASN A 73 4.39 3.37 12.89
N SER A 74 3.54 2.37 12.70
CA SER A 74 2.60 1.86 13.68
C SER A 74 3.22 0.67 14.44
N GLU A 75 3.43 0.84 15.75
CA GLU A 75 3.91 -0.24 16.61
C GLU A 75 2.96 -1.45 16.61
N GLU A 76 1.66 -1.22 16.55
CA GLU A 76 0.66 -2.29 16.53
C GLU A 76 0.73 -3.10 15.23
N MET A 77 0.92 -2.43 14.07
CA MET A 77 1.13 -3.11 12.80
C MET A 77 2.39 -3.97 12.84
N ILE A 78 3.51 -3.41 13.32
CA ILE A 78 4.78 -4.14 13.41
C ILE A 78 4.69 -5.33 14.39
N LYS A 79 3.98 -5.20 15.51
CA LYS A 79 3.74 -6.34 16.41
C LYS A 79 2.98 -7.48 15.71
N ILE A 80 1.96 -7.17 14.92
CA ILE A 80 1.22 -8.16 14.13
C ILE A 80 2.15 -8.81 13.11
N ALA A 81 2.95 -8.02 12.38
CA ALA A 81 3.90 -8.50 11.39
C ALA A 81 4.94 -9.46 11.99
N GLN A 82 5.53 -9.08 13.13
CA GLN A 82 6.50 -9.89 13.87
C GLN A 82 5.88 -11.20 14.38
N ASN A 83 4.66 -11.16 14.91
CA ASN A 83 3.96 -12.37 15.36
C ASN A 83 3.66 -13.33 14.20
N SER A 84 3.28 -12.79 13.04
CA SER A 84 3.05 -13.59 11.83
C SER A 84 4.34 -14.22 11.33
N LEU A 85 5.45 -13.48 11.34
CA LEU A 85 6.77 -13.99 10.99
C LEU A 85 7.21 -15.11 11.95
N HIS A 86 7.08 -14.91 13.27
CA HIS A 86 7.42 -15.92 14.29
C HIS A 86 6.62 -17.23 14.14
N SER A 87 5.40 -17.12 13.63
CA SER A 87 4.51 -18.27 13.41
C SER A 87 4.75 -18.96 12.04
N SER A 88 5.69 -18.46 11.25
CA SER A 88 6.03 -18.95 9.92
C SER A 88 7.39 -19.69 9.93
N THR A 89 7.76 -20.28 8.80
CA THR A 89 9.09 -20.84 8.55
C THR A 89 10.02 -19.89 7.79
N ILE A 90 9.59 -18.63 7.58
CA ILE A 90 10.30 -17.62 6.80
C ILE A 90 11.47 -17.06 7.64
N THR A 91 12.66 -17.02 7.05
CA THR A 91 13.90 -16.60 7.74
C THR A 91 14.59 -15.40 7.10
N ASN A 92 14.11 -14.95 5.96
CA ASN A 92 14.71 -13.87 5.16
C ASN A 92 13.95 -12.54 5.25
N VAL A 93 13.14 -12.35 6.31
CA VAL A 93 12.34 -11.14 6.54
C VAL A 93 12.71 -10.50 7.87
N GLU A 94 12.78 -9.18 7.89
CA GLU A 94 12.88 -8.38 9.12
C GLU A 94 11.83 -7.27 9.12
N PHE A 95 11.30 -6.93 10.30
CA PHE A 95 10.35 -5.83 10.48
C PHE A 95 10.86 -4.81 11.50
N VAL A 96 10.80 -3.52 11.11
CA VAL A 96 11.29 -2.40 11.93
C VAL A 96 10.20 -1.34 12.10
N CYS A 97 9.98 -0.89 13.33
CA CYS A 97 9.10 0.24 13.61
C CYS A 97 9.88 1.54 13.45
N VAL A 98 9.60 2.32 12.42
CA VAL A 98 10.25 3.61 12.16
C VAL A 98 9.40 4.50 11.26
N SER A 99 9.49 5.82 11.46
CA SER A 99 8.83 6.82 10.63
C SER A 99 9.80 7.43 9.62
N THR A 100 9.34 7.68 8.38
CA THR A 100 10.10 8.46 7.39
C THR A 100 10.33 9.92 7.80
N LYS A 101 9.71 10.40 8.88
CA LYS A 101 9.98 11.73 9.46
C LYS A 101 11.21 11.74 10.35
N GLU A 102 11.76 10.58 10.65
CA GLU A 102 12.93 10.38 11.50
C GLU A 102 14.13 9.95 10.67
N LYS A 103 15.30 9.88 11.31
CA LYS A 103 16.47 9.28 10.68
C LYS A 103 16.22 7.78 10.52
N MET A 104 16.06 7.33 9.27
CA MET A 104 15.91 5.91 8.96
C MET A 104 17.15 5.12 9.41
N PRO A 105 16.97 4.00 10.17
CA PRO A 105 18.08 3.20 10.73
C PRO A 105 18.71 2.25 9.71
N PHE A 106 18.74 2.66 8.45
CA PHE A 106 19.29 1.89 7.34
C PHE A 106 20.52 2.59 6.77
N ASP A 107 21.47 1.80 6.26
CA ASP A 107 22.68 2.29 5.66
C ASP A 107 22.44 2.91 4.28
N ASP A 108 23.36 3.77 3.85
CA ASP A 108 23.36 4.31 2.50
C ASP A 108 23.60 3.18 1.49
N LYS A 109 22.82 3.17 0.42
CA LYS A 109 22.89 2.17 -0.66
C LYS A 109 22.67 0.72 -0.18
N GLN A 110 21.89 0.54 0.89
CA GLN A 110 21.61 -0.79 1.43
C GLN A 110 20.72 -1.61 0.50
N PHE A 111 19.77 -0.98 -0.20
CA PHE A 111 18.75 -1.67 -0.98
C PHE A 111 18.96 -1.51 -2.49
N GLY A 112 18.77 -2.61 -3.23
CA GLY A 112 18.70 -2.58 -4.69
C GLY A 112 17.31 -2.21 -5.21
N LEU A 113 16.27 -2.56 -4.44
CA LEU A 113 14.87 -2.28 -4.73
C LEU A 113 14.17 -1.74 -3.48
N ILE A 114 13.36 -0.69 -3.66
CA ILE A 114 12.39 -0.24 -2.65
C ILE A 114 11.01 -0.28 -3.31
N TYR A 115 10.04 -0.91 -2.66
CA TYR A 115 8.66 -0.81 -3.11
C TYR A 115 7.76 -0.16 -2.06
N ASP A 116 6.72 0.51 -2.54
CA ASP A 116 5.77 1.28 -1.73
C ASP A 116 4.33 0.91 -2.17
N ARG A 117 3.73 -0.04 -1.45
CA ARG A 117 2.35 -0.47 -1.70
C ARG A 117 1.38 0.31 -0.82
N ARG A 118 0.98 1.51 -1.27
CA ARG A 118 0.10 2.43 -0.53
C ARG A 118 0.69 2.94 0.80
N GLY A 119 1.98 2.86 0.93
CA GLY A 119 2.73 3.31 2.09
C GLY A 119 3.08 4.81 2.04
N PRO A 120 4.09 5.24 2.78
CA PRO A 120 4.46 6.64 2.90
C PRO A 120 5.27 7.13 1.69
N THR A 121 4.64 7.89 0.78
CA THR A 121 5.34 8.48 -0.39
C THR A 121 6.59 9.31 -0.01
N SER A 122 6.76 9.67 1.27
CA SER A 122 7.97 10.33 1.79
C SER A 122 9.22 9.44 1.77
N ILE A 123 9.08 8.12 1.56
CA ILE A 123 10.24 7.24 1.33
C ILE A 123 11.07 7.70 0.12
N ILE A 124 10.48 8.36 -0.86
CA ILE A 124 11.15 8.91 -2.04
C ILE A 124 12.23 9.95 -1.63
N GLU A 125 12.05 10.63 -0.51
CA GLU A 125 13.01 11.61 0.02
C GLU A 125 14.26 10.94 0.61
N HIS A 126 14.18 9.64 0.90
CA HIS A 126 15.28 8.82 1.41
C HIS A 126 16.04 8.08 0.28
N GLY A 127 16.19 8.69 -0.88
CA GLY A 127 16.91 8.11 -2.02
C GLY A 127 18.35 7.63 -1.70
N ARG A 128 18.96 8.07 -0.57
CA ARG A 128 20.24 7.57 -0.10
C ARG A 128 20.26 6.07 0.17
N LEU A 129 19.09 5.51 0.54
CA LEU A 129 18.93 4.09 0.88
C LEU A 129 19.07 3.18 -0.34
N LEU A 130 18.76 3.70 -1.53
CA LEU A 130 18.92 2.96 -2.79
C LEU A 130 20.35 3.00 -3.30
N GLN A 131 20.80 1.87 -3.83
CA GLN A 131 22.00 1.75 -4.62
C GLN A 131 21.88 2.61 -5.89
N LYS A 132 23.02 3.02 -6.45
CA LYS A 132 23.02 3.68 -7.77
C LYS A 132 22.49 2.72 -8.83
N GLY A 133 21.49 3.16 -9.61
CA GLY A 133 20.78 2.29 -10.56
C GLY A 133 19.70 1.41 -9.91
N GLY A 134 19.55 1.47 -8.58
CA GLY A 134 18.46 0.78 -7.87
C GLY A 134 17.09 1.33 -8.25
N VAL A 135 16.08 0.50 -8.11
CA VAL A 135 14.70 0.78 -8.53
C VAL A 135 13.82 1.13 -7.34
N MET A 136 12.97 2.12 -7.51
CA MET A 136 11.83 2.37 -6.64
C MET A 136 10.55 2.20 -7.44
N ILE A 137 9.59 1.42 -6.90
CA ILE A 137 8.29 1.17 -7.52
C ILE A 137 7.19 1.33 -6.48
N GLY A 138 6.04 1.86 -6.87
CA GLY A 138 4.92 1.98 -5.94
C GLY A 138 3.56 2.05 -6.61
N ILE A 139 2.51 1.92 -5.77
CA ILE A 139 1.11 2.03 -6.19
C ILE A 139 0.34 2.94 -5.24
N HIS A 140 -0.34 3.96 -5.79
CA HIS A 140 -1.10 4.97 -5.04
C HIS A 140 -2.35 5.42 -5.79
N THR A 141 -3.30 6.00 -5.04
CA THR A 141 -4.51 6.65 -5.61
C THR A 141 -4.25 8.10 -6.00
N ASP A 142 -3.24 8.76 -5.42
CA ASP A 142 -2.82 10.13 -5.75
C ASP A 142 -1.29 10.17 -5.97
N ILE A 143 -0.89 10.65 -7.14
CA ILE A 143 0.50 10.72 -7.55
C ILE A 143 1.10 12.13 -7.51
N THR A 144 0.35 13.14 -7.10
CA THR A 144 0.82 14.53 -7.12
C THR A 144 2.13 14.68 -6.35
N LYS A 145 2.14 14.20 -5.10
CA LYS A 145 3.34 14.23 -4.26
C LYS A 145 4.43 13.24 -4.70
N VAL A 146 4.04 12.12 -5.31
CA VAL A 146 4.99 11.14 -5.86
C VAL A 146 5.79 11.78 -6.97
N ARG A 147 5.12 12.38 -7.96
CA ARG A 147 5.77 13.06 -9.10
C ARG A 147 6.72 14.16 -8.62
N GLU A 148 6.22 15.07 -7.79
CA GLU A 148 7.01 16.17 -7.21
C GLU A 148 8.29 15.65 -6.52
N ARG A 149 8.16 14.61 -5.70
CA ARG A 149 9.29 14.05 -4.96
C ARG A 149 10.29 13.34 -5.85
N LEU A 150 9.83 12.55 -6.83
CA LEU A 150 10.72 11.87 -7.78
C LEU A 150 11.55 12.88 -8.59
N GLU A 151 10.92 13.93 -9.11
CA GLU A 151 11.59 14.98 -9.88
C GLU A 151 12.63 15.74 -9.05
N ARG A 152 12.33 16.00 -7.76
CA ARG A 152 13.22 16.72 -6.85
C ARG A 152 14.40 15.90 -6.34
N ASN A 153 14.29 14.57 -6.23
CA ASN A 153 15.23 13.71 -5.51
C ASN A 153 16.15 12.87 -6.41
N ALA A 154 16.56 13.39 -7.57
CA ALA A 154 17.54 12.77 -8.47
C ALA A 154 17.15 11.34 -8.90
N PHE A 155 15.88 11.10 -9.19
CA PHE A 155 15.42 9.93 -9.91
C PHE A 155 15.34 10.20 -11.40
N LYS A 156 15.55 9.17 -12.20
CA LYS A 156 15.45 9.18 -13.66
C LYS A 156 14.54 8.05 -14.13
N GLU A 157 14.23 8.06 -15.44
CA GLU A 157 13.37 7.04 -16.07
C GLU A 157 12.03 6.88 -15.33
N ILE A 158 11.46 8.04 -14.91
CA ILE A 158 10.19 8.07 -14.18
C ILE A 158 9.07 7.64 -15.12
N LYS A 159 8.40 6.54 -14.77
CA LYS A 159 7.22 6.04 -15.46
C LYS A 159 6.04 6.08 -14.49
N ILE A 160 4.91 6.57 -14.94
CA ILE A 160 3.67 6.62 -14.16
C ILE A 160 2.54 6.20 -15.09
N GLU A 161 1.82 5.17 -14.71
CA GLU A 161 0.73 4.57 -15.49
C GLU A 161 -0.54 4.56 -14.65
N GLU A 162 -1.64 4.98 -15.24
CA GLU A 162 -2.97 4.98 -14.60
C GLU A 162 -3.71 3.68 -14.93
N TYR A 163 -4.37 3.11 -13.91
CA TYR A 163 -5.23 1.93 -13.99
C TYR A 163 -6.60 2.25 -13.41
N ASN A 164 -7.63 2.18 -14.23
CA ASN A 164 -9.00 2.57 -13.87
C ASN A 164 -10.08 1.65 -14.49
N GLU A 165 -9.70 0.42 -14.86
CA GLU A 165 -10.61 -0.50 -15.52
C GLU A 165 -11.37 -1.40 -14.55
N ALA A 166 -10.77 -1.74 -13.40
CA ALA A 166 -11.38 -2.64 -12.43
C ALA A 166 -12.54 -1.99 -11.69
N LEU A 167 -13.57 -2.79 -11.41
CA LEU A 167 -14.73 -2.42 -10.63
C LEU A 167 -14.81 -3.28 -9.36
N MET A 168 -14.95 -2.63 -8.22
CA MET A 168 -15.34 -3.26 -6.95
C MET A 168 -16.86 -3.33 -6.90
N ILE A 169 -17.43 -4.53 -6.97
CA ILE A 169 -18.87 -4.78 -6.99
C ILE A 169 -19.32 -5.21 -5.59
N PHE A 170 -20.30 -4.54 -5.05
CA PHE A 170 -20.84 -4.79 -3.72
C PHE A 170 -22.17 -5.52 -3.81
N SER A 171 -22.37 -6.50 -2.92
CA SER A 171 -23.61 -7.27 -2.86
C SER A 171 -24.80 -6.43 -2.40
N ASP A 172 -24.55 -5.44 -1.55
CA ASP A 172 -25.58 -4.58 -0.96
C ASP A 172 -25.02 -3.25 -0.44
N GLU A 173 -25.93 -2.38 0.00
CA GLU A 173 -25.61 -1.05 0.54
C GLU A 173 -24.74 -1.10 1.80
N LYS A 174 -24.88 -2.15 2.62
CA LYS A 174 -24.12 -2.29 3.87
C LYS A 174 -22.65 -2.51 3.60
N GLU A 175 -22.31 -3.38 2.66
CA GLU A 175 -20.92 -3.64 2.28
C GLU A 175 -20.29 -2.38 1.66
N PHE A 176 -21.04 -1.64 0.85
CA PHE A 176 -20.59 -0.34 0.33
C PHE A 176 -20.36 0.69 1.45
N ALA A 177 -21.27 0.77 2.44
CA ALA A 177 -21.12 1.67 3.58
C ALA A 177 -19.86 1.33 4.42
N ILE A 178 -19.58 0.03 4.61
CA ILE A 178 -18.38 -0.44 5.31
C ILE A 178 -17.08 -0.07 4.56
N LEU A 179 -17.06 -0.14 3.22
CA LEU A 179 -15.90 0.29 2.44
C LEU A 179 -15.58 1.77 2.69
N SER A 180 -16.61 2.58 2.86
CA SER A 180 -16.48 4.02 3.05
C SER A 180 -16.01 4.44 4.45
N ASP A 181 -15.78 3.48 5.38
CA ASP A 181 -15.23 3.71 6.73
C ASP A 181 -13.75 4.04 6.65
N ILE A 182 -13.44 5.24 6.16
CA ILE A 182 -12.10 5.80 6.03
C ILE A 182 -12.02 7.16 6.75
N PRO A 183 -10.84 7.58 7.24
CA PRO A 183 -10.69 8.87 7.93
C PRO A 183 -11.22 10.05 7.12
N GLY A 184 -12.04 10.87 7.76
CA GLY A 184 -12.64 12.03 7.13
C GLY A 184 -14.03 11.80 6.55
N ASN A 185 -14.45 10.55 6.41
CA ASN A 185 -15.82 10.20 6.06
C ASN A 185 -16.68 9.96 7.32
N PRO A 186 -17.98 10.26 7.25
CA PRO A 186 -18.94 9.75 8.24
C PRO A 186 -18.97 8.22 8.25
N ASP A 187 -19.37 7.66 9.39
CA ASP A 187 -19.72 6.22 9.45
C ASP A 187 -21.10 6.01 8.81
N TYR A 188 -21.12 5.71 7.52
CA TYR A 188 -22.36 5.50 6.75
C TYR A 188 -23.16 4.28 7.18
N THR A 189 -22.70 3.47 8.11
CA THR A 189 -23.49 2.40 8.71
C THR A 189 -24.47 2.92 9.76
N GLN A 190 -24.31 4.19 10.19
CA GLN A 190 -25.17 4.81 11.19
C GLN A 190 -26.40 5.46 10.54
N PRO A 191 -27.62 5.34 11.17
CA PRO A 191 -28.85 5.86 10.62
C PRO A 191 -28.85 7.36 10.30
N GLU A 192 -28.10 8.15 11.05
CA GLU A 192 -28.00 9.61 10.90
C GLU A 192 -27.36 10.04 9.57
N TYR A 193 -26.60 9.14 8.91
CA TYR A 193 -25.95 9.41 7.63
C TYR A 193 -26.69 8.77 6.43
N ARG A 194 -27.92 8.28 6.63
CA ARG A 194 -28.70 7.58 5.61
C ARG A 194 -28.87 8.39 4.31
N GLU A 195 -29.20 9.67 4.41
CA GLU A 195 -29.39 10.55 3.24
C GLU A 195 -28.07 10.69 2.43
N GLN A 196 -26.95 10.83 3.13
CA GLN A 196 -25.65 10.94 2.48
C GLN A 196 -25.24 9.61 1.81
N LEU A 197 -25.53 8.48 2.46
CA LEU A 197 -25.32 7.16 1.86
C LEU A 197 -26.13 7.00 0.57
N GLU A 198 -27.40 7.41 0.55
CA GLU A 198 -28.25 7.33 -0.66
C GLU A 198 -27.69 8.14 -1.83
N VAL A 199 -27.11 9.31 -1.56
CA VAL A 199 -26.41 10.10 -2.59
C VAL A 199 -25.20 9.33 -3.12
N LYS A 200 -24.38 8.79 -2.22
CA LYS A 200 -23.20 8.00 -2.62
C LYS A 200 -23.56 6.74 -3.40
N LEU A 201 -24.63 6.06 -3.02
CA LEU A 201 -25.11 4.88 -3.74
C LEU A 201 -25.57 5.23 -5.18
N LYS A 202 -26.23 6.38 -5.36
CA LYS A 202 -26.62 6.86 -6.71
C LYS A 202 -25.41 7.21 -7.57
N GLU A 203 -24.39 7.83 -6.97
CA GLU A 203 -23.13 8.18 -7.66
C GLU A 203 -22.32 6.94 -8.07
N ASN A 204 -22.48 5.83 -7.35
CA ASN A 204 -21.69 4.60 -7.50
C ASN A 204 -22.56 3.44 -8.04
N GLN A 205 -23.33 3.72 -9.09
CA GLN A 205 -24.07 2.68 -9.82
C GLN A 205 -23.51 2.49 -11.22
N VAL A 206 -23.21 1.23 -11.53
CA VAL A 206 -22.78 0.81 -12.88
C VAL A 206 -23.70 -0.36 -13.31
N GLU A 207 -24.43 -0.17 -14.39
CA GLU A 207 -25.36 -1.18 -14.93
C GLU A 207 -26.36 -1.73 -13.88
N GLY A 208 -26.85 -0.87 -12.99
CA GLY A 208 -27.82 -1.24 -11.95
C GLY A 208 -27.20 -1.96 -10.73
N ARG A 209 -25.88 -2.09 -10.67
CA ARG A 209 -25.13 -2.67 -9.55
C ARG A 209 -24.42 -1.59 -8.75
N ILE A 210 -24.26 -1.80 -7.44
CA ILE A 210 -23.43 -0.93 -6.59
C ILE A 210 -21.98 -1.24 -6.91
N ALA A 211 -21.27 -0.30 -7.52
CA ALA A 211 -19.91 -0.50 -7.98
C ALA A 211 -19.03 0.74 -7.79
N VAL A 212 -17.80 0.54 -7.34
CA VAL A 212 -16.78 1.59 -7.27
C VAL A 212 -15.67 1.27 -8.25
N ARG A 213 -15.39 2.22 -9.14
CA ARG A 213 -14.27 2.10 -10.06
C ARG A 213 -12.95 2.26 -9.31
N GLU A 214 -12.07 1.30 -9.45
CA GLU A 214 -10.71 1.42 -8.97
C GLU A 214 -9.97 2.46 -9.83
N CYS A 215 -9.34 3.44 -9.20
CA CYS A 215 -8.43 4.36 -9.89
C CYS A 215 -7.13 4.42 -9.10
N LYS A 216 -6.07 3.86 -9.67
CA LYS A 216 -4.74 3.82 -9.08
C LYS A 216 -3.66 4.06 -10.12
N TYR A 217 -2.52 4.51 -9.65
CA TYR A 217 -1.33 4.75 -10.44
C TYR A 217 -0.21 3.83 -9.97
N ILE A 218 0.38 3.10 -10.91
CA ILE A 218 1.66 2.40 -10.68
C ILE A 218 2.77 3.28 -11.22
N TRP A 219 3.77 3.53 -10.40
CA TRP A 219 4.92 4.32 -10.77
C TRP A 219 6.22 3.57 -10.52
N GLN A 220 7.24 3.86 -11.33
CA GLN A 220 8.57 3.31 -11.20
C GLN A 220 9.60 4.36 -11.56
N ALA A 221 10.73 4.38 -10.88
CA ALA A 221 11.84 5.26 -11.16
C ALA A 221 13.18 4.61 -10.78
N ILE A 222 14.27 5.09 -11.36
CA ILE A 222 15.63 4.59 -11.14
C ILE A 222 16.44 5.64 -10.41
N ARG A 223 17.21 5.24 -9.39
CA ARG A 223 18.15 6.11 -8.69
C ARG A 223 19.32 6.49 -9.60
N SER A 224 19.61 7.78 -9.75
CA SER A 224 20.71 8.31 -10.56
C SER A 224 22.08 8.03 -9.99
#